data_b90414e502f6ce452911f85186bc1fd8
#
_entry.id   b90414e502f6ce452911f85186bc1fd8
#
_cell.length_a   1.000
_cell.length_b   1.000
_cell.length_c   1.000
_cell.angle_alpha   90.00
_cell.angle_beta   90.00
_cell.angle_gamma   90.00
#
_symmetry.space_group_name_H-M   'P 1'
#
loop_
_entity.id
_entity.type
_entity.pdbx_description
1 polymer ?
#
loop_
_entity_poly.entity_id
_entity_poly.type
_entity_poly.pdbx_seq_one_letter_code
_entity_poly.pdbx_strand_id
1 'polypeptide(L)'
;KGRPYTKGRQLVATAVEEISELLGDRPRQRDLLIEYLHLIQDTYNQISAAHLAALAEEMRIPMAEAYEVATFYAHFDVLKEGDAPLPELTVRVCQSLTCEMMGAEQLLADLADHYGGVVRVVRAPCMGRCDVAPVAEVGHYHVVNATPDAVKSAVDLKHVHPEFPD
;
A
#
# COMPACT_ATOMS: atom_id res chain seq x y z
N LYS A 1 -10.36 -2.57 -40.63
CA LYS A 1 -9.31 -3.54 -40.22
C LYS A 1 -9.30 -3.51 -38.71
N GLY A 2 -9.89 -4.54 -38.02
CA GLY A 2 -9.83 -4.67 -36.58
C GLY A 2 -8.37 -4.78 -36.12
N ARG A 3 -8.03 -4.12 -35.00
CA ARG A 3 -6.73 -4.32 -34.36
C ARG A 3 -6.61 -5.79 -33.98
N PRO A 4 -5.47 -6.45 -34.21
CA PRO A 4 -5.29 -7.83 -33.79
C PRO A 4 -5.43 -7.86 -32.24
N TYR A 5 -6.38 -8.67 -31.79
CA TYR A 5 -6.57 -8.89 -30.34
C TYR A 5 -5.43 -9.78 -29.85
N THR A 6 -4.54 -9.21 -29.06
CA THR A 6 -3.46 -9.96 -28.41
C THR A 6 -4.04 -10.73 -27.22
N LYS A 7 -3.96 -12.07 -27.30
CA LYS A 7 -4.38 -12.95 -26.19
C LYS A 7 -3.23 -13.14 -25.21
N GLY A 8 -3.56 -13.20 -23.93
CA GLY A 8 -2.62 -13.47 -22.86
C GLY A 8 -2.09 -12.23 -22.16
N ARG A 9 -1.15 -12.47 -21.23
CA ARG A 9 -0.52 -11.42 -20.41
C ARG A 9 0.32 -10.50 -21.30
N GLN A 10 0.10 -9.20 -21.16
CA GLN A 10 0.92 -8.19 -21.80
C GLN A 10 1.98 -7.72 -20.79
N LEU A 11 3.24 -8.04 -21.03
CA LEU A 11 4.35 -7.62 -20.19
C LEU A 11 4.91 -6.29 -20.71
N VAL A 12 5.15 -5.37 -19.79
CA VAL A 12 5.85 -4.12 -20.06
C VAL A 12 7.33 -4.34 -19.75
N ALA A 13 8.21 -4.16 -20.73
CA ALA A 13 9.62 -4.49 -20.62
C ALA A 13 10.31 -3.78 -19.42
N THR A 14 10.00 -2.49 -19.22
CA THR A 14 10.54 -1.72 -18.10
C THR A 14 10.12 -2.30 -16.74
N ALA A 15 8.86 -2.67 -16.58
CA ALA A 15 8.37 -3.28 -15.34
C ALA A 15 9.00 -4.67 -15.09
N VAL A 16 9.30 -5.43 -16.13
CA VAL A 16 10.02 -6.71 -16.00
C VAL A 16 11.45 -6.48 -15.51
N GLU A 17 12.15 -5.51 -16.08
CA GLU A 17 13.51 -5.13 -15.65
C GLU A 17 13.51 -4.64 -14.19
N GLU A 18 12.60 -3.73 -13.83
CA GLU A 18 12.44 -3.19 -12.48
C GLU A 18 12.16 -4.29 -11.44
N ILE A 19 11.26 -5.21 -11.73
CA ILE A 19 10.94 -6.32 -10.83
C ILE A 19 12.09 -7.32 -10.74
N SER A 20 12.74 -7.64 -11.86
CA SER A 20 13.90 -8.54 -11.87
C SER A 20 15.05 -7.97 -11.04
N GLU A 21 15.33 -6.67 -11.16
CA GLU A 21 16.34 -5.97 -10.37
C GLU A 21 15.98 -5.93 -8.88
N LEU A 22 14.72 -5.57 -8.56
CA LEU A 22 14.21 -5.51 -7.18
C LEU A 22 14.30 -6.86 -6.48
N LEU A 23 13.99 -7.94 -7.18
CA LEU A 23 14.07 -9.29 -6.61
C LEU A 23 15.51 -9.83 -6.56
N GLY A 24 16.40 -9.42 -7.47
CA GLY A 24 17.77 -9.88 -7.53
C GLY A 24 17.87 -11.41 -7.50
N ASP A 25 18.79 -11.95 -6.71
CA ASP A 25 19.03 -13.40 -6.56
C ASP A 25 18.06 -14.11 -5.59
N ARG A 26 17.02 -13.43 -5.09
CA ARG A 26 16.05 -14.05 -4.19
C ARG A 26 15.31 -15.20 -4.87
N PRO A 27 14.97 -16.28 -4.14
CA PRO A 27 14.28 -17.44 -4.72
C PRO A 27 12.88 -17.07 -5.21
N ARG A 28 12.44 -17.62 -6.36
CA ARG A 28 11.10 -17.38 -6.94
C ARG A 28 10.09 -18.42 -6.41
N GLN A 29 10.04 -18.60 -5.07
CA GLN A 29 9.14 -19.56 -4.43
C GLN A 29 7.76 -18.94 -4.19
N ARG A 30 6.71 -19.72 -4.36
CA ARG A 30 5.32 -19.26 -4.29
C ARG A 30 4.94 -18.69 -2.92
N ASP A 31 5.49 -19.24 -1.84
CA ASP A 31 5.31 -18.82 -0.46
C ASP A 31 5.88 -17.42 -0.17
N LEU A 32 6.78 -16.91 -1.02
CA LEU A 32 7.35 -15.57 -0.91
C LEU A 32 6.54 -14.47 -1.64
N LEU A 33 5.35 -14.81 -2.16
CA LEU A 33 4.54 -13.83 -2.92
C LEU A 33 4.22 -12.58 -2.09
N ILE A 34 3.84 -12.76 -0.82
CA ILE A 34 3.47 -11.65 0.06
C ILE A 34 4.68 -10.75 0.34
N GLU A 35 5.85 -11.32 0.60
CA GLU A 35 7.10 -10.58 0.80
C GLU A 35 7.46 -9.75 -0.44
N TYR A 36 7.26 -10.28 -1.63
CA TYR A 36 7.55 -9.55 -2.86
C TYR A 36 6.52 -8.45 -3.16
N LEU A 37 5.26 -8.66 -2.79
CA LEU A 37 4.25 -7.60 -2.83
C LEU A 37 4.62 -6.45 -1.86
N HIS A 38 5.13 -6.76 -0.66
CA HIS A 38 5.67 -5.75 0.25
C HIS A 38 6.85 -5.01 -0.35
N LEU A 39 7.82 -5.70 -0.93
CA LEU A 39 8.97 -5.04 -1.58
C LEU A 39 8.54 -4.07 -2.67
N ILE A 40 7.56 -4.43 -3.49
CA ILE A 40 7.03 -3.56 -4.55
C ILE A 40 6.29 -2.37 -3.92
N GLN A 41 5.40 -2.62 -2.96
CA GLN A 41 4.64 -1.58 -2.26
C GLN A 41 5.57 -0.57 -1.58
N ASP A 42 6.61 -1.03 -0.89
CA ASP A 42 7.54 -0.18 -0.16
C ASP A 42 8.47 0.62 -1.09
N THR A 43 8.80 0.04 -2.26
CA THR A 43 9.69 0.71 -3.24
C THR A 43 8.94 1.75 -4.07
N TYR A 44 7.71 1.43 -4.51
CA TYR A 44 6.96 2.25 -5.46
C TYR A 44 5.72 2.92 -4.84
N ASN A 45 5.45 2.73 -3.53
CA ASN A 45 4.27 3.19 -2.78
C ASN A 45 2.92 2.67 -3.35
N GLN A 46 2.98 1.74 -4.28
CA GLN A 46 1.84 1.17 -4.99
C GLN A 46 2.25 -0.07 -5.77
N ILE A 47 1.28 -0.90 -6.12
CA ILE A 47 1.48 -2.06 -7.00
C ILE A 47 0.76 -1.79 -8.32
N SER A 48 1.50 -1.40 -9.36
CA SER A 48 0.90 -1.19 -10.69
C SER A 48 0.51 -2.51 -11.34
N ALA A 49 -0.47 -2.47 -12.26
CA ALA A 49 -0.84 -3.64 -13.05
C ALA A 49 0.35 -4.23 -13.82
N ALA A 50 1.28 -3.37 -14.29
CA ALA A 50 2.49 -3.79 -14.99
C ALA A 50 3.48 -4.52 -14.06
N HIS A 51 3.73 -3.97 -12.85
CA HIS A 51 4.57 -4.62 -11.84
C HIS A 51 3.98 -5.96 -11.37
N LEU A 52 2.67 -6.02 -11.17
CA LEU A 52 2.00 -7.25 -10.75
C LEU A 52 2.08 -8.33 -11.85
N ALA A 53 1.96 -7.94 -13.12
CA ALA A 53 2.13 -8.85 -14.25
C ALA A 53 3.58 -9.36 -14.34
N ALA A 54 4.57 -8.49 -14.16
CA ALA A 54 5.98 -8.84 -14.15
C ALA A 54 6.31 -9.78 -12.98
N LEU A 55 5.82 -9.49 -11.77
CA LEU A 55 6.00 -10.37 -10.60
C LEU A 55 5.41 -11.77 -10.84
N ALA A 56 4.19 -11.84 -11.37
CA ALA A 56 3.55 -13.12 -11.66
C ALA A 56 4.32 -13.93 -12.71
N GLU A 57 4.98 -13.27 -13.68
CA GLU A 57 5.86 -13.92 -14.67
C GLU A 57 7.14 -14.43 -14.00
N GLU A 58 7.84 -13.59 -13.22
CA GLU A 58 9.07 -13.95 -12.49
C GLU A 58 8.85 -15.15 -11.57
N MET A 59 7.74 -15.19 -10.86
CA MET A 59 7.37 -16.27 -9.93
C MET A 59 6.73 -17.48 -10.63
N ARG A 60 6.43 -17.40 -11.92
CA ARG A 60 5.75 -18.44 -12.71
C ARG A 60 4.40 -18.86 -12.11
N ILE A 61 3.64 -17.89 -11.61
CA ILE A 61 2.29 -18.08 -11.08
C ILE A 61 1.25 -17.44 -11.99
N PRO A 62 -0.02 -17.87 -11.94
CA PRO A 62 -1.10 -17.20 -12.66
C PRO A 62 -1.26 -15.76 -12.20
N MET A 63 -1.52 -14.85 -13.16
CA MET A 63 -1.80 -13.44 -12.84
C MET A 63 -3.01 -13.29 -11.90
N ALA A 64 -4.03 -14.15 -12.05
CA ALA A 64 -5.21 -14.16 -11.20
C ALA A 64 -4.83 -14.40 -9.73
N GLU A 65 -3.93 -15.33 -9.46
CA GLU A 65 -3.44 -15.63 -8.12
C GLU A 65 -2.68 -14.44 -7.51
N ALA A 66 -1.75 -13.84 -8.26
CA ALA A 66 -1.03 -12.65 -7.79
C ALA A 66 -1.99 -11.49 -7.50
N TYR A 67 -2.99 -11.29 -8.36
CA TYR A 67 -4.01 -10.25 -8.19
C TYR A 67 -4.93 -10.50 -6.99
N GLU A 68 -5.40 -11.73 -6.81
CA GLU A 68 -6.25 -12.11 -5.68
C GLU A 68 -5.54 -11.90 -4.34
N VAL A 69 -4.27 -12.30 -4.23
CA VAL A 69 -3.47 -12.08 -3.03
C VAL A 69 -3.22 -10.59 -2.79
N ALA A 70 -2.79 -9.86 -3.83
CA ALA A 70 -2.50 -8.43 -3.71
C ALA A 70 -3.74 -7.61 -3.31
N THR A 71 -4.94 -7.95 -3.82
CA THR A 71 -6.17 -7.21 -3.52
C THR A 71 -6.89 -7.68 -2.26
N PHE A 72 -6.50 -8.83 -1.69
CA PHE A 72 -7.07 -9.33 -0.45
C PHE A 72 -6.65 -8.49 0.76
N TYR A 73 -5.40 -8.03 0.79
CA TYR A 73 -4.87 -7.27 1.91
C TYR A 73 -5.06 -5.76 1.71
N ALA A 74 -5.68 -5.09 2.67
CA ALA A 74 -5.90 -3.64 2.65
C ALA A 74 -4.59 -2.81 2.70
N HIS A 75 -3.47 -3.45 2.99
CA HIS A 75 -2.15 -2.85 3.01
C HIS A 75 -1.64 -2.51 1.60
N PHE A 76 -1.98 -3.33 0.61
CA PHE A 76 -1.49 -3.16 -0.75
C PHE A 76 -2.40 -2.23 -1.57
N ASP A 77 -1.79 -1.25 -2.20
CA ASP A 77 -2.45 -0.29 -3.08
C ASP A 77 -2.28 -0.74 -4.54
N VAL A 78 -3.22 -1.56 -5.02
CA VAL A 78 -3.18 -2.13 -6.37
C VAL A 78 -3.84 -1.20 -7.37
N LEU A 79 -3.07 -0.67 -8.32
CA LEU A 79 -3.55 0.18 -9.40
C LEU A 79 -3.93 -0.61 -10.64
N LYS A 80 -5.04 -0.23 -11.25
CA LYS A 80 -5.47 -0.76 -12.56
C LYS A 80 -4.75 -0.04 -13.68
N GLU A 81 -4.79 -0.63 -14.86
CA GLU A 81 -4.28 0.02 -16.08
C GLU A 81 -5.01 1.34 -16.34
N GLY A 82 -4.24 2.43 -16.44
CA GLY A 82 -4.76 3.77 -16.67
C GLY A 82 -5.06 4.58 -15.40
N ASP A 83 -4.94 4.00 -14.20
CA ASP A 83 -5.04 4.75 -12.95
C ASP A 83 -3.86 5.72 -12.80
N ALA A 84 -4.11 6.88 -12.22
CA ALA A 84 -3.05 7.84 -11.88
C ALA A 84 -2.20 7.29 -10.71
N PRO A 85 -0.89 7.59 -10.69
CA PRO A 85 -0.03 7.26 -9.56
C PRO A 85 -0.57 7.86 -8.26
N LEU A 86 -0.39 7.13 -7.16
CA LEU A 86 -0.76 7.61 -5.84
C LEU A 86 0.22 8.67 -5.33
N PRO A 87 -0.22 9.57 -4.42
CA PRO A 87 0.68 10.44 -3.69
C PRO A 87 1.80 9.65 -2.99
N GLU A 88 2.96 10.29 -2.85
CA GLU A 88 4.15 9.69 -2.25
C GLU A 88 3.92 9.16 -0.82
N LEU A 89 3.03 9.83 -0.07
CA LEU A 89 2.72 9.46 1.30
C LEU A 89 1.23 9.15 1.48
N THR A 90 0.95 8.04 2.15
CA THR A 90 -0.40 7.65 2.57
C THR A 90 -0.49 7.65 4.10
N VAL A 91 -1.51 8.31 4.61
CA VAL A 91 -1.95 8.23 6.00
C VAL A 91 -3.17 7.32 6.07
N ARG A 92 -3.07 6.26 6.87
CA ARG A 92 -4.16 5.30 7.11
C ARG A 92 -4.76 5.55 8.49
N VAL A 93 -6.07 5.74 8.57
CA VAL A 93 -6.78 5.93 9.85
C VAL A 93 -7.62 4.69 10.14
N CYS A 94 -7.37 4.07 11.28
CA CYS A 94 -8.09 2.87 11.71
C CYS A 94 -9.59 3.16 11.89
N GLN A 95 -10.44 2.38 11.22
CA GLN A 95 -11.90 2.49 11.25
C GLN A 95 -12.56 1.29 11.94
N SER A 96 -11.85 0.67 12.88
CA SER A 96 -12.44 -0.39 13.72
C SER A 96 -13.20 0.22 14.89
N LEU A 97 -14.13 -0.57 15.43
CA LEU A 97 -15.12 -0.15 16.42
C LEU A 97 -14.53 0.75 17.54
N THR A 98 -13.44 0.33 18.17
CA THR A 98 -12.81 1.11 19.25
C THR A 98 -12.32 2.47 18.75
N CYS A 99 -11.66 2.51 17.60
CA CYS A 99 -11.18 3.77 17.02
C CYS A 99 -12.32 4.68 16.58
N GLU A 100 -13.41 4.13 16.03
CA GLU A 100 -14.61 4.90 15.68
C GLU A 100 -15.25 5.53 16.94
N MET A 101 -15.37 4.75 18.02
CA MET A 101 -15.89 5.26 19.30
C MET A 101 -14.99 6.36 19.90
N MET A 102 -13.71 6.35 19.58
CA MET A 102 -12.72 7.34 20.03
C MET A 102 -12.48 8.48 19.03
N GLY A 103 -13.37 8.62 18.02
CA GLY A 103 -13.37 9.78 17.11
C GLY A 103 -12.58 9.63 15.83
N ALA A 104 -12.24 8.41 15.40
CA ALA A 104 -11.46 8.18 14.17
C ALA A 104 -12.12 8.72 12.90
N GLU A 105 -13.47 8.76 12.84
CA GLU A 105 -14.17 9.33 11.69
C GLU A 105 -13.92 10.83 11.54
N GLN A 106 -13.96 11.57 12.66
CA GLN A 106 -13.64 13.00 12.66
C GLN A 106 -12.16 13.23 12.34
N LEU A 107 -11.25 12.42 12.91
CA LEU A 107 -9.83 12.47 12.60
C LEU A 107 -9.57 12.29 11.09
N LEU A 108 -10.23 11.30 10.47
CA LEU A 108 -10.12 11.06 9.03
C LEU A 108 -10.56 12.28 8.22
N ALA A 109 -11.71 12.87 8.57
CA ALA A 109 -12.27 14.03 7.88
C ALA A 109 -11.34 15.26 8.00
N ASP A 110 -10.86 15.55 9.20
CA ASP A 110 -9.96 16.69 9.46
C ASP A 110 -8.63 16.57 8.70
N LEU A 111 -8.06 15.36 8.64
CA LEU A 111 -6.84 15.12 7.90
C LEU A 111 -7.05 15.19 6.38
N ALA A 112 -8.14 14.63 5.87
CA ALA A 112 -8.47 14.67 4.45
C ALA A 112 -8.68 16.12 3.96
N ASP A 113 -9.39 16.93 4.74
CA ASP A 113 -9.60 18.35 4.45
C ASP A 113 -8.28 19.14 4.49
N HIS A 114 -7.45 18.88 5.52
CA HIS A 114 -6.15 19.55 5.68
C HIS A 114 -5.20 19.29 4.51
N TYR A 115 -5.08 18.05 4.05
CA TYR A 115 -4.10 17.68 3.02
C TYR A 115 -4.58 17.90 1.59
N GLY A 116 -5.90 17.97 1.36
CA GLY A 116 -6.48 18.25 0.04
C GLY A 116 -5.97 17.35 -1.09
N GLY A 117 -5.55 16.12 -0.77
CA GLY A 117 -5.02 15.13 -1.73
C GLY A 117 -3.51 15.15 -1.96
N VAL A 118 -2.76 16.10 -1.36
CA VAL A 118 -1.27 16.11 -1.41
C VAL A 118 -0.69 14.92 -0.65
N VAL A 119 -1.29 14.60 0.50
CA VAL A 119 -1.10 13.34 1.22
C VAL A 119 -2.40 12.57 1.09
N ARG A 120 -2.30 11.30 0.73
CA ARG A 120 -3.47 10.42 0.62
C ARG A 120 -3.92 10.01 2.01
N VAL A 121 -5.15 10.33 2.40
CA VAL A 121 -5.75 9.94 3.68
C VAL A 121 -6.84 8.90 3.43
N VAL A 122 -6.70 7.71 4.00
CA VAL A 122 -7.61 6.59 3.75
C VAL A 122 -8.03 5.87 5.02
N ARG A 123 -9.17 5.20 4.94
CA ARG A 123 -9.64 4.27 5.98
C ARG A 123 -8.79 3.00 5.97
N ALA A 124 -8.54 2.45 7.14
CA ALA A 124 -7.84 1.18 7.28
C ALA A 124 -8.56 0.26 8.27
N PRO A 125 -8.41 -1.07 8.12
CA PRO A 125 -8.88 -2.02 9.11
C PRO A 125 -8.12 -1.90 10.43
N CYS A 126 -8.48 -2.72 11.42
CA CYS A 126 -7.84 -2.72 12.72
C CYS A 126 -6.33 -2.98 12.63
N MET A 127 -5.55 -2.10 13.24
CA MET A 127 -4.09 -2.17 13.30
C MET A 127 -3.59 -2.90 14.57
N GLY A 128 -4.50 -3.53 15.34
CA GLY A 128 -4.14 -4.30 16.53
C GLY A 128 -3.78 -3.47 17.77
N ARG A 129 -3.99 -2.16 17.75
CA ARG A 129 -3.60 -1.23 18.84
C ARG A 129 -4.83 -0.57 19.48
N CYS A 130 -5.84 -1.37 19.82
CA CYS A 130 -7.09 -0.85 20.41
C CYS A 130 -6.91 -0.26 21.81
N ASP A 131 -5.86 -0.64 22.52
CA ASP A 131 -5.45 -0.13 23.84
C ASP A 131 -5.07 1.37 23.83
N VAL A 132 -4.68 1.88 22.68
CA VAL A 132 -4.20 3.27 22.47
C VAL A 132 -4.98 3.97 21.33
N ALA A 133 -6.26 3.64 21.19
CA ALA A 133 -7.14 4.24 20.20
C ALA A 133 -7.40 5.73 20.44
N PRO A 134 -7.67 6.56 19.40
CA PRO A 134 -7.64 6.16 17.97
C PRO A 134 -6.22 6.03 17.44
N VAL A 135 -6.05 5.23 16.37
CA VAL A 135 -4.73 4.99 15.77
C VAL A 135 -4.74 5.40 14.30
N ALA A 136 -3.69 6.08 13.90
CA ALA A 136 -3.38 6.35 12.50
C ALA A 136 -1.99 5.80 12.16
N GLU A 137 -1.73 5.51 10.89
CA GLU A 137 -0.45 5.06 10.38
C GLU A 137 0.05 6.05 9.32
N VAL A 138 1.28 6.53 9.46
CA VAL A 138 1.98 7.39 8.50
C VAL A 138 3.10 6.55 7.89
N GLY A 139 2.94 6.14 6.63
CA GLY A 139 3.82 5.11 6.07
C GLY A 139 3.67 3.80 6.87
N HIS A 140 4.67 3.45 7.68
CA HIS A 140 4.66 2.31 8.62
C HIS A 140 4.74 2.75 10.10
N TYR A 141 4.67 4.05 10.38
CA TYR A 141 4.75 4.59 11.72
C TYR A 141 3.36 4.74 12.34
N HIS A 142 3.13 4.10 13.49
CA HIS A 142 1.85 4.19 14.21
C HIS A 142 1.80 5.42 15.10
N VAL A 143 0.88 6.32 14.82
CA VAL A 143 0.50 7.42 15.70
C VAL A 143 -0.60 6.93 16.64
N VAL A 144 -0.28 6.75 17.90
CA VAL A 144 -1.21 6.27 18.94
C VAL A 144 -1.89 7.44 19.64
N ASN A 145 -3.09 7.23 20.20
CA ASN A 145 -3.95 8.30 20.72
C ASN A 145 -4.00 9.47 19.72
N ALA A 146 -4.20 9.12 18.45
CA ALA A 146 -3.99 10.01 17.32
C ALA A 146 -4.91 11.22 17.36
N THR A 147 -4.30 12.39 17.25
CA THR A 147 -4.96 13.67 17.05
C THR A 147 -4.54 14.24 15.69
N PRO A 148 -5.29 15.18 15.08
CA PRO A 148 -4.86 15.82 13.85
C PRO A 148 -3.44 16.40 13.95
N ASP A 149 -3.09 17.05 15.04
CA ASP A 149 -1.79 17.68 15.22
C ASP A 149 -0.66 16.65 15.38
N ALA A 150 -0.91 15.53 16.09
CA ALA A 150 0.07 14.47 16.22
C ALA A 150 0.38 13.80 14.87
N VAL A 151 -0.66 13.56 14.05
CA VAL A 151 -0.48 12.99 12.70
C VAL A 151 0.24 13.97 11.78
N LYS A 152 -0.13 15.25 11.78
CA LYS A 152 0.56 16.30 11.02
C LYS A 152 2.04 16.39 11.40
N SER A 153 2.33 16.37 12.69
CA SER A 153 3.71 16.38 13.18
C SER A 153 4.51 15.17 12.68
N ALA A 154 3.92 13.97 12.68
CA ALA A 154 4.59 12.78 12.17
C ALA A 154 4.85 12.87 10.65
N VAL A 155 3.92 13.44 9.88
CA VAL A 155 4.09 13.71 8.44
C VAL A 155 5.21 14.71 8.19
N ASP A 156 5.20 15.83 8.90
CA ASP A 156 6.19 16.91 8.73
C ASP A 156 7.61 16.48 9.10
N LEU A 157 7.73 15.63 10.13
CA LEU A 157 9.00 15.05 10.59
C LEU A 157 9.42 13.83 9.76
N LYS A 158 8.61 13.41 8.80
CA LYS A 158 8.84 12.20 7.98
C LYS A 158 9.04 10.94 8.83
N HIS A 159 8.29 10.81 9.90
CA HIS A 159 8.25 9.58 10.70
C HIS A 159 7.42 8.55 9.94
N VAL A 160 8.08 7.78 9.08
CA VAL A 160 7.43 6.78 8.19
C VAL A 160 7.85 5.34 8.49
N HIS A 161 8.82 5.14 9.39
CA HIS A 161 9.28 3.82 9.79
C HIS A 161 8.78 3.45 11.19
N PRO A 162 8.49 2.16 11.44
CA PRO A 162 8.06 1.71 12.75
C PRO A 162 9.17 1.91 13.78
N GLU A 163 8.80 2.38 14.97
CA GLU A 163 9.70 2.38 16.13
C GLU A 163 9.48 1.08 16.91
N PHE A 164 10.53 0.31 17.04
CA PHE A 164 10.53 -0.89 17.88
C PHE A 164 11.16 -0.52 19.24
N PRO A 165 10.51 -0.86 20.35
CA PRO A 165 11.16 -0.72 21.65
C PRO A 165 12.37 -1.66 21.72
N ASP A 166 13.48 -1.14 22.25
CA ASP A 166 14.69 -1.90 22.53
C ASP A 166 14.48 -3.02 23.55
#